data_4ca2ab6f00d91b099f38f585b025a44e
#
_entry.id   4ca2ab6f00d91b099f38f585b025a44e
#
_cell.length_a   1.000
_cell.length_b   1.000
_cell.length_c   1.000
_cell.angle_alpha   90.00
_cell.angle_beta   90.00
_cell.angle_gamma   90.00
#
_symmetry.space_group_name_H-M   'P 1'
#
loop_
_entity.id
_entity.type
_entity.pdbx_description
1 polymer ?
#
loop_
_entity_poly.entity_id
_entity_poly.type
_entity_poly.pdbx_seq_one_letter_code
_entity_poly.pdbx_strand_id
1 'polypeptide(L)'
;MVFFDDGQVRVTESLVTIGHPWNKAFAVREMSSVAYGKNRSNDLGASLLRSVGWLALGFGLLMGLAGFWPGLVFGLFVGVGLLFGSRKKDEPFCVTLSTGGFWEMEYLSSKSLEWCEGVALAVQQAMAYKPEPPSNDGGQFIPAPQSRLRN
;
A
#
# COMPACT_ATOMS: atom_id res chain seq x y z
N MET A 1 9.87 -21.28 -2.30
CA MET A 1 11.04 -20.39 -2.08
C MET A 1 10.55 -19.08 -1.50
N VAL A 2 11.35 -18.38 -0.66
CA VAL A 2 11.01 -17.05 -0.12
C VAL A 2 11.96 -16.07 -0.77
N PHE A 3 11.42 -15.00 -1.37
CA PHE A 3 12.20 -13.97 -2.04
C PHE A 3 12.47 -12.77 -1.12
N PHE A 4 11.52 -12.49 -0.20
CA PHE A 4 11.62 -11.40 0.76
C PHE A 4 10.83 -11.73 2.03
N ASP A 5 11.36 -11.36 3.20
CA ASP A 5 10.66 -11.52 4.48
C ASP A 5 11.27 -10.54 5.50
N ASP A 6 10.48 -9.57 5.94
CA ASP A 6 10.87 -8.60 6.97
C ASP A 6 9.90 -8.61 8.17
N GLY A 7 8.99 -9.61 8.21
CA GLY A 7 7.94 -9.71 9.22
C GLY A 7 6.71 -8.85 8.96
N GLN A 8 6.79 -7.81 8.11
CA GLN A 8 5.64 -7.03 7.65
C GLN A 8 5.15 -7.48 6.29
N VAL A 9 6.08 -7.75 5.38
CA VAL A 9 5.80 -8.24 4.04
C VAL A 9 6.60 -9.50 3.80
N ARG A 10 5.92 -10.54 3.32
CA ARG A 10 6.56 -11.79 2.94
C ARG A 10 6.19 -12.13 1.50
N VAL A 11 7.20 -12.25 0.66
CA VAL A 11 7.05 -12.61 -0.75
C VAL A 11 7.56 -14.03 -0.97
N THR A 12 6.67 -14.89 -1.45
CA THR A 12 6.96 -16.28 -1.82
C THR A 12 6.67 -16.51 -3.30
N GLU A 13 6.98 -17.70 -3.81
CA GLU A 13 6.69 -18.09 -5.19
C GLU A 13 5.21 -17.94 -5.60
N SER A 14 4.30 -18.10 -4.65
CA SER A 14 2.87 -18.14 -4.92
C SER A 14 2.07 -17.01 -4.29
N LEU A 15 2.57 -16.44 -3.19
CA LEU A 15 1.83 -15.49 -2.37
C LEU A 15 2.70 -14.32 -1.95
N VAL A 16 2.12 -13.12 -1.98
CA VAL A 16 2.61 -11.93 -1.27
C VAL A 16 1.71 -11.74 -0.06
N THR A 17 2.26 -11.86 1.14
CA THR A 17 1.52 -11.70 2.39
C THR A 17 1.91 -10.38 3.04
N ILE A 18 0.94 -9.57 3.41
CA ILE A 18 1.11 -8.32 4.13
C ILE A 18 0.57 -8.54 5.54
N GLY A 19 1.45 -8.36 6.54
CA GLY A 19 1.11 -8.54 7.94
C GLY A 19 0.27 -7.41 8.52
N HIS A 20 0.33 -7.28 9.85
CA HIS A 20 -0.40 -6.27 10.61
C HIS A 20 -0.22 -4.84 10.05
N PRO A 21 -1.31 -4.02 9.92
CA PRO A 21 -2.67 -4.27 10.44
C PRO A 21 -3.61 -5.03 9.49
N TRP A 22 -3.22 -5.31 8.25
CA TRP A 22 -4.15 -5.71 7.20
C TRP A 22 -4.30 -7.22 7.03
N ASN A 23 -3.29 -8.02 7.39
CA ASN A 23 -3.27 -9.48 7.23
C ASN A 23 -3.83 -9.95 5.88
N LYS A 24 -3.36 -9.32 4.79
CA LYS A 24 -3.80 -9.64 3.43
C LYS A 24 -2.80 -10.55 2.75
N ALA A 25 -3.31 -11.42 1.88
CA ALA A 25 -2.50 -12.27 1.02
C ALA A 25 -2.97 -12.15 -0.42
N PHE A 26 -2.03 -11.94 -1.33
CA PHE A 26 -2.27 -11.81 -2.76
C PHE A 26 -1.58 -12.94 -3.50
N ALA A 27 -2.30 -13.60 -4.40
CA ALA A 27 -1.69 -14.60 -5.26
C ALA A 27 -0.80 -13.91 -6.32
N VAL A 28 0.47 -14.31 -6.41
CA VAL A 28 1.42 -13.75 -7.37
C VAL A 28 0.91 -13.88 -8.82
N ARG A 29 0.16 -14.95 -9.12
CA ARG A 29 -0.43 -15.19 -10.45
C ARG A 29 -1.49 -14.16 -10.86
N GLU A 30 -2.12 -13.51 -9.88
CA GLU A 30 -3.16 -12.50 -10.11
C GLU A 30 -2.59 -11.09 -10.21
N MET A 31 -1.30 -10.92 -9.89
CA MET A 31 -0.62 -9.65 -10.02
C MET A 31 -0.35 -9.31 -11.48
N SER A 32 -0.77 -8.12 -11.87
CA SER A 32 -0.54 -7.58 -13.22
C SER A 32 0.67 -6.69 -13.31
N SER A 33 0.96 -5.93 -12.24
CA SER A 33 2.12 -5.06 -12.17
C SER A 33 2.52 -4.72 -10.74
N VAL A 34 3.80 -4.38 -10.57
CA VAL A 34 4.33 -3.80 -9.34
C VAL A 34 5.14 -2.56 -9.71
N ALA A 35 4.92 -1.48 -8.98
CA ALA A 35 5.68 -0.24 -9.13
C ALA A 35 6.06 0.29 -7.75
N TYR A 36 7.20 0.97 -7.67
CA TYR A 36 7.61 1.67 -6.47
C TYR A 36 8.00 3.11 -6.80
N GLY A 37 7.86 4.00 -5.84
CA GLY A 37 8.19 5.38 -6.06
C GLY A 37 7.77 6.29 -4.94
N LYS A 38 7.85 7.61 -5.23
CA LYS A 38 7.44 8.63 -4.30
C LYS A 38 5.91 8.70 -4.23
N ASN A 39 5.36 8.68 -3.01
CA ASN A 39 3.92 8.77 -2.78
C ASN A 39 3.40 10.17 -3.14
N ARG A 40 2.88 10.35 -4.35
CA ARG A 40 2.33 11.61 -4.84
C ARG A 40 0.95 11.96 -4.26
N SER A 41 0.17 10.97 -3.86
CA SER A 41 -1.21 11.20 -3.41
C SER A 41 -1.30 12.04 -2.14
N ASN A 42 -0.32 11.91 -1.24
CA ASN A 42 -0.27 12.69 -0.01
C ASN A 42 0.15 14.16 -0.23
N ASP A 43 0.82 14.49 -1.33
CA ASP A 43 1.30 15.85 -1.58
C ASP A 43 0.18 16.80 -2.01
N LEU A 44 -0.76 16.35 -2.85
CA LEU A 44 -1.87 17.19 -3.33
C LEU A 44 -2.88 17.49 -2.22
N GLY A 45 -3.29 16.48 -1.45
CA GLY A 45 -4.23 16.66 -0.35
C GLY A 45 -3.67 17.56 0.77
N ALA A 46 -2.42 17.32 1.16
CA ALA A 46 -1.75 18.15 2.17
C ALA A 46 -1.52 19.58 1.70
N SER A 47 -1.23 19.80 0.41
CA SER A 47 -1.07 21.10 -0.19
C SER A 47 -2.39 21.89 -0.20
N LEU A 48 -3.48 21.26 -0.62
CA LEU A 48 -4.82 21.86 -0.61
C LEU A 48 -5.27 22.24 0.81
N LEU A 49 -5.13 21.31 1.78
CA LEU A 49 -5.48 21.57 3.18
C LEU A 49 -4.67 22.74 3.75
N ARG A 50 -3.38 22.83 3.39
CA ARG A 50 -2.52 23.94 3.80
C ARG A 50 -2.99 25.27 3.22
N SER A 51 -3.33 25.31 1.93
CA SER A 51 -3.82 26.52 1.25
C SER A 51 -5.15 26.98 1.86
N VAL A 52 -6.08 26.06 2.10
CA VAL A 52 -7.37 26.36 2.75
C VAL A 52 -7.16 26.82 4.20
N GLY A 53 -6.21 26.23 4.93
CA GLY A 53 -5.85 26.66 6.29
C GLY A 53 -5.34 28.08 6.34
N TRP A 54 -4.47 28.50 5.43
CA TRP A 54 -3.98 29.88 5.32
C TRP A 54 -5.08 30.85 4.94
N LEU A 55 -5.98 30.48 4.03
CA LEU A 55 -7.15 31.32 3.66
C LEU A 55 -8.09 31.50 4.85
N ALA A 56 -8.36 30.45 5.63
CA ALA A 56 -9.20 30.55 6.81
C ALA A 56 -8.58 31.46 7.89
N LEU A 57 -7.26 31.38 8.10
CA LEU A 57 -6.54 32.29 9.00
C LEU A 57 -6.62 33.73 8.54
N GLY A 58 -6.35 34.02 7.26
CA GLY A 58 -6.41 35.35 6.68
C GLY A 58 -7.80 35.97 6.78
N PHE A 59 -8.84 35.17 6.46
CA PHE A 59 -10.23 35.63 6.55
C PHE A 59 -10.65 35.89 8.02
N GLY A 60 -10.27 35.00 8.94
CA GLY A 60 -10.53 35.18 10.37
C GLY A 60 -9.90 36.46 10.91
N LEU A 61 -8.67 36.78 10.48
CA LEU A 61 -7.94 37.97 10.89
C LEU A 61 -8.61 39.26 10.35
N LEU A 62 -9.05 39.25 9.08
CA LEU A 62 -9.81 40.33 8.48
C LEU A 62 -11.13 40.57 9.21
N MET A 63 -11.86 39.54 9.57
CA MET A 63 -13.12 39.68 10.36
C MET A 63 -12.86 40.22 11.75
N GLY A 64 -11.75 39.83 12.39
CA GLY A 64 -11.34 40.40 13.68
C GLY A 64 -11.01 41.90 13.60
N LEU A 65 -10.32 42.33 12.54
CA LEU A 65 -10.03 43.77 12.29
C LEU A 65 -11.31 44.58 12.02
N ALA A 66 -12.33 43.96 11.42
CA ALA A 66 -13.66 44.57 11.24
C ALA A 66 -14.51 44.55 12.52
N GLY A 67 -13.98 44.13 13.66
CA GLY A 67 -14.68 44.11 14.95
C GLY A 67 -15.55 42.87 15.19
N PHE A 68 -15.52 41.89 14.29
CA PHE A 68 -16.29 40.66 14.42
C PHE A 68 -15.47 39.55 15.09
N TRP A 69 -15.38 39.58 16.42
CA TRP A 69 -14.61 38.66 17.25
C TRP A 69 -14.94 37.19 17.04
N PRO A 70 -16.22 36.77 16.88
CA PRO A 70 -16.50 35.33 16.62
C PRO A 70 -15.87 34.84 15.32
N GLY A 71 -15.80 35.65 14.30
CA GLY A 71 -15.14 35.33 13.04
C GLY A 71 -13.64 35.13 13.17
N LEU A 72 -12.98 35.92 14.00
CA LEU A 72 -11.55 35.75 14.31
C LEU A 72 -11.29 34.41 15.02
N VAL A 73 -12.08 34.09 16.07
CA VAL A 73 -11.91 32.84 16.83
C VAL A 73 -12.16 31.64 15.93
N PHE A 74 -13.21 31.66 15.12
CA PHE A 74 -13.53 30.58 14.20
C PHE A 74 -12.44 30.38 13.13
N GLY A 75 -11.98 31.47 12.51
CA GLY A 75 -10.91 31.42 11.51
C GLY A 75 -9.59 30.90 12.06
N LEU A 76 -9.24 31.30 13.29
CA LEU A 76 -8.05 30.77 13.99
C LEU A 76 -8.21 29.26 14.25
N PHE A 77 -9.35 28.82 14.79
CA PHE A 77 -9.56 27.42 15.14
C PHE A 77 -9.53 26.51 13.91
N VAL A 78 -10.25 26.90 12.85
CA VAL A 78 -10.31 26.15 11.60
C VAL A 78 -8.97 26.20 10.89
N GLY A 79 -8.35 27.37 10.76
CA GLY A 79 -7.08 27.52 10.07
C GLY A 79 -5.94 26.73 10.73
N VAL A 80 -5.80 26.85 12.06
CA VAL A 80 -4.81 26.09 12.82
C VAL A 80 -5.11 24.60 12.75
N GLY A 81 -6.37 24.17 12.91
CA GLY A 81 -6.77 22.76 12.80
C GLY A 81 -6.41 22.15 11.44
N LEU A 82 -6.66 22.87 10.34
CA LEU A 82 -6.30 22.43 8.99
C LEU A 82 -4.79 22.39 8.77
N LEU A 83 -4.03 23.35 9.31
CA LEU A 83 -2.57 23.35 9.22
C LEU A 83 -1.95 22.18 10.00
N PHE A 84 -2.47 21.88 11.18
CA PHE A 84 -2.02 20.71 11.96
C PHE A 84 -2.44 19.39 11.29
N GLY A 85 -3.66 19.29 10.76
CA GLY A 85 -4.16 18.13 10.02
C GLY A 85 -3.43 17.87 8.71
N SER A 86 -2.84 18.93 8.11
CA SER A 86 -2.07 18.83 6.87
C SER A 86 -0.62 18.34 7.07
N ARG A 87 -0.24 17.90 8.28
CA ARG A 87 1.09 17.31 8.52
C ARG A 87 1.23 16.07 7.64
N LYS A 88 2.25 16.07 6.79
CA LYS A 88 2.59 14.93 5.94
C LYS A 88 2.82 13.72 6.84
N LYS A 89 2.21 12.59 6.52
CA LYS A 89 2.67 11.31 7.04
C LYS A 89 4.12 11.15 6.58
N ASP A 90 5.00 10.80 7.52
CA ASP A 90 6.44 10.61 7.28
C ASP A 90 6.76 9.37 6.43
N GLU A 91 5.92 9.03 5.47
CA GLU A 91 6.06 7.88 4.58
C GLU A 91 6.07 8.36 3.12
N PRO A 92 7.23 8.87 2.66
CA PRO A 92 7.33 9.51 1.35
C PRO A 92 7.36 8.51 0.19
N PHE A 93 7.58 7.22 0.46
CA PHE A 93 7.71 6.19 -0.57
C PHE A 93 6.57 5.18 -0.47
N CYS A 94 6.19 4.61 -1.60
CA CYS A 94 5.18 3.57 -1.66
C CYS A 94 5.52 2.51 -2.70
N VAL A 95 5.04 1.30 -2.43
CA VAL A 95 4.96 0.22 -3.40
C VAL A 95 3.49 0.04 -3.75
N THR A 96 3.19 0.02 -5.02
CA THR A 96 1.86 -0.23 -5.56
C THR A 96 1.83 -1.62 -6.16
N LEU A 97 0.96 -2.46 -5.63
CA LEU A 97 0.68 -3.78 -6.16
C LEU A 97 -0.66 -3.71 -6.89
N SER A 98 -0.67 -4.05 -8.17
CA SER A 98 -1.90 -4.10 -8.97
C SER A 98 -2.24 -5.54 -9.27
N THR A 99 -3.45 -5.95 -8.91
CA THR A 99 -4.04 -7.20 -9.34
C THR A 99 -4.84 -6.97 -10.62
N GLY A 100 -5.14 -8.00 -11.39
CA GLY A 100 -5.82 -7.87 -12.69
C GLY A 100 -7.24 -7.27 -12.65
N GLY A 101 -7.76 -6.96 -11.46
CA GLY A 101 -9.03 -6.26 -11.27
C GLY A 101 -8.87 -4.74 -11.37
N PHE A 102 -9.83 -4.07 -11.99
CA PHE A 102 -9.79 -2.62 -12.29
C PHE A 102 -9.67 -1.71 -11.05
N TRP A 103 -9.87 -2.25 -9.82
CA TRP A 103 -9.98 -1.48 -8.58
C TRP A 103 -9.10 -2.00 -7.43
N GLU A 104 -8.38 -3.09 -7.62
CA GLU A 104 -7.55 -3.66 -6.55
C GLU A 104 -6.11 -3.18 -6.67
N MET A 105 -5.86 -1.97 -6.20
CA MET A 105 -4.52 -1.47 -5.98
C MET A 105 -4.24 -1.42 -4.48
N GLU A 106 -3.23 -2.13 -4.04
CA GLU A 106 -2.74 -2.04 -2.67
C GLU A 106 -1.52 -1.13 -2.62
N TYR A 107 -1.53 -0.20 -1.65
CA TYR A 107 -0.44 0.72 -1.42
C TYR A 107 0.27 0.38 -0.11
N LEU A 108 1.52 0.00 -0.22
CA LEU A 108 2.42 -0.18 0.92
C LEU A 108 3.28 1.07 1.03
N SER A 109 3.17 1.79 2.15
CA SER A 109 3.97 2.99 2.37
C SER A 109 5.13 2.72 3.33
N SER A 110 6.28 3.36 3.07
CA SER A 110 7.48 3.22 3.89
C SER A 110 8.28 4.52 3.93
N LYS A 111 9.13 4.65 4.96
CA LYS A 111 10.14 5.72 5.08
C LYS A 111 11.40 5.42 4.26
N SER A 112 11.66 4.16 3.94
CA SER A 112 12.86 3.71 3.24
C SER A 112 12.54 3.43 1.76
N LEU A 113 13.28 4.09 0.87
CA LEU A 113 13.24 3.78 -0.56
C LEU A 113 13.80 2.39 -0.84
N GLU A 114 14.90 2.03 -0.17
CA GLU A 114 15.55 0.73 -0.32
C GLU A 114 14.61 -0.43 0.02
N TRP A 115 13.79 -0.25 1.06
CA TRP A 115 12.79 -1.22 1.43
C TRP A 115 11.73 -1.38 0.31
N CYS A 116 11.22 -0.26 -0.22
CA CYS A 116 10.24 -0.29 -1.31
C CYS A 116 10.81 -0.96 -2.56
N GLU A 117 12.06 -0.67 -2.89
CA GLU A 117 12.78 -1.28 -4.01
C GLU A 117 12.98 -2.79 -3.78
N GLY A 118 13.40 -3.19 -2.59
CA GLY A 118 13.57 -4.59 -2.22
C GLY A 118 12.27 -5.40 -2.36
N VAL A 119 11.16 -4.87 -1.85
CA VAL A 119 9.85 -5.51 -2.00
C VAL A 119 9.43 -5.60 -3.46
N ALA A 120 9.59 -4.51 -4.23
CA ALA A 120 9.20 -4.49 -5.64
C ALA A 120 10.02 -5.50 -6.47
N LEU A 121 11.33 -5.56 -6.27
CA LEU A 121 12.21 -6.52 -6.93
C LEU A 121 11.85 -7.97 -6.57
N ALA A 122 11.56 -8.24 -5.29
CA ALA A 122 11.16 -9.58 -4.86
C ALA A 122 9.84 -10.02 -5.51
N VAL A 123 8.86 -9.11 -5.62
CA VAL A 123 7.60 -9.40 -6.31
C VAL A 123 7.83 -9.64 -7.80
N GLN A 124 8.67 -8.83 -8.46
CA GLN A 124 9.02 -9.05 -9.87
C GLN A 124 9.70 -10.40 -10.08
N GLN A 125 10.62 -10.78 -9.20
CA GLN A 125 11.25 -12.10 -9.24
C GLN A 125 10.25 -13.23 -9.06
N ALA A 126 9.32 -13.10 -8.11
CA ALA A 126 8.25 -14.07 -7.89
C ALA A 126 7.32 -14.19 -9.12
N MET A 127 6.98 -13.07 -9.77
CA MET A 127 6.18 -13.06 -11.01
C MET A 127 6.92 -13.71 -12.19
N ALA A 128 8.24 -13.54 -12.27
CA ALA A 128 9.07 -14.12 -13.31
C ALA A 128 9.41 -15.61 -13.05
N TYR A 129 9.24 -16.06 -11.81
CA TYR A 129 9.56 -17.42 -11.43
C TYR A 129 8.58 -18.41 -12.05
N LYS A 130 9.08 -19.25 -12.94
CA LYS A 130 8.36 -20.42 -13.47
C LYS A 130 8.89 -21.63 -12.71
N PRO A 131 8.10 -22.28 -11.86
CA PRO A 131 8.53 -23.55 -11.28
C PRO A 131 8.81 -24.52 -12.42
N GLU A 132 9.99 -25.12 -12.42
CA GLU A 132 10.29 -26.24 -13.32
C GLU A 132 9.19 -27.29 -13.13
N PRO A 133 8.60 -27.80 -14.22
CA PRO A 133 7.67 -28.91 -14.11
C PRO A 133 8.44 -30.03 -13.41
N PRO A 134 7.82 -30.76 -12.46
CA PRO A 134 8.47 -31.85 -11.76
C PRO A 134 9.09 -32.76 -12.83
N SER A 135 10.41 -32.95 -12.76
CA SER A 135 11.11 -33.85 -13.65
C SER A 135 10.39 -35.18 -13.59
N ASN A 136 9.92 -35.62 -14.74
CA ASN A 136 9.19 -36.89 -14.87
C ASN A 136 10.21 -38.04 -14.84
N ASP A 137 11.07 -38.01 -13.79
CA ASP A 137 12.00 -39.09 -13.52
C ASP A 137 11.16 -40.29 -13.03
N GLY A 138 10.62 -41.05 -14.01
CA GLY A 138 10.31 -42.45 -13.91
C GLY A 138 9.59 -42.98 -12.63
N GLY A 139 8.92 -42.11 -11.88
CA GLY A 139 8.15 -42.53 -10.73
C GLY A 139 6.95 -43.34 -11.17
N GLN A 140 7.08 -44.65 -11.03
CA GLN A 140 6.01 -45.62 -11.28
C GLN A 140 4.69 -45.11 -10.72
N PHE A 141 3.72 -44.92 -11.60
CA PHE A 141 2.33 -44.68 -11.25
C PHE A 141 1.87 -45.85 -10.39
N ILE A 142 1.83 -45.66 -9.06
CA ILE A 142 1.21 -46.62 -8.15
C ILE A 142 -0.29 -46.36 -8.22
N PRO A 143 -1.09 -47.20 -8.88
CA PRO A 143 -2.53 -47.03 -8.92
C PRO A 143 -3.10 -47.09 -7.50
N ALA A 144 -3.92 -46.10 -7.15
CA ALA A 144 -4.59 -46.07 -5.86
C ALA A 144 -5.37 -47.39 -5.63
N PRO A 145 -5.33 -47.97 -4.43
CA PRO A 145 -6.07 -49.18 -4.13
C PRO A 145 -7.56 -48.92 -4.33
N GLN A 146 -8.16 -49.67 -5.28
CA GLN A 146 -9.60 -49.67 -5.49
C GLN A 146 -10.27 -50.17 -4.21
N SER A 147 -10.90 -49.24 -3.47
CA SER A 147 -11.80 -49.60 -2.38
C SER A 147 -12.96 -50.41 -2.97
N ARG A 148 -12.92 -51.75 -2.81
CA ARG A 148 -14.08 -52.62 -3.07
C ARG A 148 -15.20 -52.19 -2.15
N LEU A 149 -16.16 -51.47 -2.70
CA LEU A 149 -17.48 -51.40 -2.10
C LEU A 149 -18.07 -52.78 -2.13
N ARG A 150 -18.12 -53.44 -0.98
CA ARG A 150 -18.87 -54.66 -0.75
C ARG A 150 -20.33 -54.27 -0.51
N ASN A 151 -21.17 -54.77 -1.37
CA ASN A 151 -22.63 -54.84 -1.17
C ASN A 151 -22.99 -55.52 0.15
#